data_12455dca3abc3a02dde3f40d73f080a0
#
_entry.id   12455dca3abc3a02dde3f40d73f080a0
#
_cell.length_a   1.000
_cell.length_b   1.000
_cell.length_c   1.000
_cell.angle_alpha   90.00
_cell.angle_beta   90.00
_cell.angle_gamma   90.00
#
_symmetry.space_group_name_H-M   'P 1'
#
loop_
_entity.id
_entity.type
_entity.pdbx_description
1 polymer ?
#
loop_
_entity_poly.entity_id
_entity_poly.type
_entity_poly.pdbx_seq_one_letter_code
_entity_poly.pdbx_strand_id
1 'polypeptide(L)'
;MFPRDKPCYVQKRGLYDGSFQRAADNNVPLLAHYIDHYVAEQSQPTWDEEPIPGASLDEAMLRPFVNRQERLRPDLFAAGTAQALENLGVVNNGTPTLAAMLTMGTNPQNHYPQLTVTVGIYAGPSERD
;
A
#
# COMPACT_ATOMS: atom_id res chain seq x y z
N MET A 1 -11.87 10.31 0.03
CA MET A 1 -11.64 10.72 -1.38
C MET A 1 -11.33 9.46 -2.17
N PHE A 2 -12.02 9.21 -3.24
CA PHE A 2 -11.74 8.06 -4.08
C PHE A 2 -10.45 8.29 -4.86
N PRO A 3 -9.53 7.30 -4.94
CA PRO A 3 -8.35 7.41 -5.80
C PRO A 3 -8.80 7.59 -7.26
N ARG A 4 -8.21 8.56 -7.94
CA ARG A 4 -8.48 8.85 -9.35
C ARG A 4 -7.18 8.78 -10.11
N ASP A 5 -7.19 8.12 -11.24
CA ASP A 5 -6.02 7.93 -12.12
C ASP A 5 -5.50 9.24 -12.72
N LYS A 6 -6.27 10.32 -12.57
CA LYS A 6 -5.94 11.63 -13.11
C LYS A 6 -6.63 12.74 -12.31
N PRO A 7 -6.08 13.96 -12.28
CA PRO A 7 -6.72 15.09 -11.60
C PRO A 7 -8.11 15.37 -12.18
N CYS A 8 -8.97 16.00 -11.36
CA CYS A 8 -10.27 16.46 -11.84
C CYS A 8 -10.07 17.54 -12.88
N TYR A 9 -10.71 17.41 -14.03
CA TYR A 9 -10.59 18.38 -15.11
C TYR A 9 -11.94 18.65 -15.79
N VAL A 10 -12.02 19.80 -16.46
CA VAL A 10 -13.20 20.17 -17.24
C VAL A 10 -13.21 19.36 -18.53
N GLN A 11 -14.17 18.47 -18.67
CA GLN A 11 -14.25 17.49 -19.76
C GLN A 11 -14.14 18.12 -21.17
N LYS A 12 -14.74 19.28 -21.38
CA LYS A 12 -14.70 19.99 -22.68
C LYS A 12 -13.31 20.52 -23.05
N ARG A 13 -12.42 20.72 -22.06
CA ARG A 13 -11.07 21.25 -22.25
C ARG A 13 -9.98 20.18 -22.26
N GLY A 14 -10.33 18.95 -21.87
CA GLY A 14 -9.36 17.87 -21.75
C GLY A 14 -8.50 17.93 -20.50
N LEU A 15 -7.60 16.94 -20.36
CA LEU A 15 -6.80 16.75 -19.14
C LEU A 15 -5.83 17.92 -18.88
N TYR A 16 -5.11 18.39 -19.90
CA TYR A 16 -4.06 19.41 -19.74
C TYR A 16 -4.61 20.83 -19.61
N ASP A 17 -5.60 21.18 -20.43
CA ASP A 17 -6.16 22.54 -20.43
C ASP A 17 -7.30 22.71 -19.42
N GLY A 18 -7.85 21.62 -18.93
CA GLY A 18 -9.01 21.61 -18.04
C GLY A 18 -8.72 21.24 -16.61
N SER A 19 -7.46 20.95 -16.23
CA SER A 19 -7.07 20.63 -14.86
C SER A 19 -6.73 21.90 -14.08
N PHE A 20 -7.32 22.04 -12.89
CA PHE A 20 -7.15 23.18 -12.00
C PHE A 20 -6.87 22.72 -10.57
N GLN A 21 -6.10 23.52 -9.83
CA GLN A 21 -5.93 23.39 -8.39
C GLN A 21 -6.58 24.57 -7.67
N ARG A 22 -7.04 24.34 -6.46
CA ARG A 22 -7.57 25.40 -5.61
C ARG A 22 -6.41 26.15 -4.94
N ALA A 23 -6.31 27.44 -5.18
CA ALA A 23 -5.37 28.33 -4.51
C ALA A 23 -6.15 29.46 -3.84
N ALA A 24 -6.33 29.37 -2.52
CA ALA A 24 -7.21 30.25 -1.74
C ALA A 24 -8.63 30.28 -2.34
N ASP A 25 -9.10 31.43 -2.82
CA ASP A 25 -10.43 31.60 -3.40
C ASP A 25 -10.50 31.39 -4.92
N ASN A 26 -9.37 31.16 -5.56
CA ASN A 26 -9.28 31.03 -7.01
C ASN A 26 -8.94 29.61 -7.46
N ASN A 27 -9.40 29.26 -8.67
CA ASN A 27 -8.96 28.06 -9.36
C ASN A 27 -7.82 28.43 -10.31
N VAL A 28 -6.63 27.87 -10.08
CA VAL A 28 -5.44 28.10 -10.87
C VAL A 28 -5.20 26.91 -11.80
N PRO A 29 -4.92 27.12 -13.10
CA PRO A 29 -4.58 26.02 -14.01
C PRO A 29 -3.36 25.25 -13.51
N LEU A 30 -3.46 23.90 -13.55
CA LEU A 30 -2.32 23.02 -13.28
C LEU A 30 -1.36 23.02 -14.47
N LEU A 31 -0.07 23.20 -14.20
CA LEU A 31 0.96 23.11 -15.22
C LEU A 31 1.12 21.66 -15.70
N ALA A 32 1.44 21.47 -16.98
CA ALA A 32 1.52 20.17 -17.61
C ALA A 32 2.42 19.18 -16.87
N HIS A 33 3.59 19.61 -16.38
CA HIS A 33 4.52 18.75 -15.67
C HIS A 33 3.96 18.23 -14.32
N TYR A 34 3.08 18.98 -13.64
CA TYR A 34 2.40 18.48 -12.44
C TYR A 34 1.33 17.43 -12.79
N ILE A 35 0.65 17.60 -13.93
CA ILE A 35 -0.32 16.63 -14.42
C ILE A 35 0.39 15.34 -14.81
N ASP A 36 1.50 15.42 -15.52
CA ASP A 36 2.32 14.27 -15.91
C ASP A 36 2.85 13.52 -14.68
N HIS A 37 3.33 14.24 -13.68
CA HIS A 37 3.79 13.66 -12.41
C HIS A 37 2.65 12.96 -11.67
N TYR A 38 1.47 13.60 -11.60
CA TYR A 38 0.30 13.02 -10.95
C TYR A 38 -0.17 11.74 -11.64
N VAL A 39 -0.22 11.73 -12.97
CA VAL A 39 -0.61 10.55 -13.75
C VAL A 39 0.43 9.44 -13.59
N ALA A 40 1.72 9.78 -13.60
CA ALA A 40 2.81 8.81 -13.43
C ALA A 40 2.78 8.18 -12.03
N GLU A 41 2.54 8.95 -10.98
CA GLU A 41 2.38 8.42 -9.61
C GLU A 41 1.21 7.46 -9.48
N GLN A 42 0.08 7.77 -10.12
CA GLN A 42 -1.12 6.93 -10.06
C GLN A 42 -0.99 5.64 -10.87
N SER A 43 -0.11 5.62 -11.86
CA SER A 43 0.13 4.42 -12.69
C SER A 43 1.16 3.47 -12.12
N GLN A 44 1.87 3.85 -11.05
CA GLN A 44 2.80 2.97 -10.36
C GLN A 44 2.05 2.02 -9.42
N PRO A 45 2.50 0.76 -9.30
CA PRO A 45 1.97 -0.12 -8.27
C PRO A 45 2.18 0.53 -6.89
N THR A 46 1.20 0.34 -6.01
CA THR A 46 1.28 0.85 -4.64
C THR A 46 2.45 0.17 -3.91
N TRP A 47 3.11 0.90 -3.01
CA TRP A 47 4.31 0.42 -2.29
C TRP A 47 4.06 -0.90 -1.55
N ASP A 48 2.84 -1.09 -1.08
CA ASP A 48 2.42 -2.29 -0.36
C ASP A 48 2.36 -3.54 -1.25
N GLU A 49 2.15 -3.38 -2.56
CA GLU A 49 2.11 -4.47 -3.55
C GLU A 49 3.50 -4.80 -4.13
N GLU A 50 4.54 -4.04 -3.77
CA GLU A 50 5.89 -4.29 -4.25
C GLU A 50 6.41 -5.65 -3.76
N PRO A 51 6.84 -6.55 -4.66
CA PRO A 51 7.42 -7.82 -4.26
C PRO A 51 8.80 -7.63 -3.63
N ILE A 52 9.04 -8.27 -2.49
CA ILE A 52 10.31 -8.20 -1.76
C ILE A 52 11.08 -9.50 -1.94
N PRO A 53 12.09 -9.55 -2.80
CA PRO A 53 12.90 -10.74 -3.04
C PRO A 53 13.60 -11.22 -1.75
N GLY A 54 13.54 -12.51 -1.49
CA GLY A 54 14.14 -13.11 -0.31
C GLY A 54 13.33 -12.98 0.98
N ALA A 55 12.18 -12.31 0.94
CA ALA A 55 11.26 -12.28 2.07
C ALA A 55 10.62 -13.66 2.29
N SER A 56 10.43 -14.04 3.54
CA SER A 56 9.71 -15.25 3.94
C SER A 56 8.58 -14.90 4.90
N LEU A 57 7.47 -15.59 4.76
CA LEU A 57 6.30 -15.41 5.63
C LEU A 57 6.32 -16.44 6.75
N ASP A 58 5.88 -16.02 7.93
CA ASP A 58 5.69 -16.91 9.08
C ASP A 58 4.42 -17.73 8.88
N GLU A 59 4.59 -19.04 8.76
CA GLU A 59 3.48 -19.98 8.56
C GLU A 59 2.48 -19.96 9.74
N ALA A 60 2.95 -19.69 10.95
CA ALA A 60 2.09 -19.57 12.12
C ALA A 60 1.13 -18.37 12.05
N MET A 61 1.51 -17.33 11.32
CA MET A 61 0.67 -16.15 11.07
C MET A 61 -0.14 -16.29 9.77
N LEU A 62 0.47 -16.85 8.74
CA LEU A 62 -0.15 -16.99 7.43
C LEU A 62 -1.36 -17.95 7.47
N ARG A 63 -1.22 -19.09 8.13
CA ARG A 63 -2.28 -20.13 8.16
C ARG A 63 -3.60 -19.64 8.79
N PRO A 64 -3.62 -18.98 9.96
CA PRO A 64 -4.84 -18.41 10.52
C PRO A 64 -5.46 -17.34 9.62
N PHE A 65 -4.63 -16.53 8.96
CA PHE A 65 -5.08 -15.53 8.00
C PHE A 65 -5.79 -16.19 6.82
N VAL A 66 -5.18 -17.17 6.18
CA VAL A 66 -5.77 -17.92 5.05
C VAL A 66 -7.11 -18.54 5.46
N ASN A 67 -7.16 -19.25 6.57
CA ASN A 67 -8.37 -19.90 7.06
C ASN A 67 -9.50 -18.88 7.34
N ARG A 68 -9.16 -17.70 7.82
CA ARG A 68 -10.13 -16.63 8.03
C ARG A 68 -10.65 -16.07 6.72
N GLN A 69 -9.76 -15.80 5.75
CA GLN A 69 -10.15 -15.28 4.45
C GLN A 69 -11.00 -16.27 3.66
N GLU A 70 -10.66 -17.55 3.69
CA GLU A 70 -11.43 -18.62 3.04
C GLU A 70 -12.87 -18.68 3.56
N ARG A 71 -13.07 -18.50 4.88
CA ARG A 71 -14.42 -18.45 5.46
C ARG A 71 -15.19 -17.18 5.08
N LEU A 72 -14.50 -16.04 4.97
CA LEU A 72 -15.13 -14.75 4.66
C LEU A 72 -15.38 -14.57 3.16
N ARG A 73 -14.52 -15.13 2.32
CA ARG A 73 -14.51 -14.93 0.86
C ARG A 73 -14.21 -16.25 0.14
N PRO A 74 -15.07 -17.24 0.22
CA PRO A 74 -14.82 -18.55 -0.38
C PRO A 74 -14.61 -18.47 -1.90
N ASP A 75 -15.24 -17.51 -2.57
CA ASP A 75 -15.12 -17.33 -4.02
C ASP A 75 -13.68 -17.03 -4.47
N LEU A 76 -12.89 -16.35 -3.65
CA LEU A 76 -11.48 -16.07 -3.96
C LEU A 76 -10.62 -17.34 -3.96
N PHE A 77 -11.03 -18.36 -3.23
CA PHE A 77 -10.30 -19.62 -3.09
C PHE A 77 -10.77 -20.69 -4.07
N ALA A 78 -11.77 -20.39 -4.91
CA ALA A 78 -12.28 -21.32 -5.91
C ALA A 78 -11.21 -21.79 -6.91
N ALA A 79 -10.25 -20.93 -7.24
CA ALA A 79 -9.11 -21.23 -8.11
C ALA A 79 -7.87 -21.77 -7.38
N GLY A 80 -7.97 -22.00 -6.05
CA GLY A 80 -6.88 -22.47 -5.21
C GLY A 80 -6.25 -21.40 -4.32
N THR A 81 -5.56 -21.86 -3.28
CA THR A 81 -4.94 -20.96 -2.27
C THR A 81 -3.87 -20.05 -2.88
N ALA A 82 -3.06 -20.54 -3.81
CA ALA A 82 -2.02 -19.73 -4.45
C ALA A 82 -2.61 -18.53 -5.19
N GLN A 83 -3.66 -18.73 -5.99
CA GLN A 83 -4.34 -17.65 -6.70
C GLN A 83 -5.06 -16.69 -5.73
N ALA A 84 -5.61 -17.23 -4.64
CA ALA A 84 -6.23 -16.40 -3.61
C ALA A 84 -5.21 -15.47 -2.93
N LEU A 85 -4.00 -15.94 -2.65
CA LEU A 85 -2.93 -15.12 -2.08
C LEU A 85 -2.47 -14.02 -3.04
N GLU A 86 -2.43 -14.28 -4.34
CA GLU A 86 -2.19 -13.25 -5.37
C GLU A 86 -3.31 -12.20 -5.36
N ASN A 87 -4.56 -12.63 -5.40
CA ASN A 87 -5.72 -11.74 -5.41
C ASN A 87 -5.87 -10.91 -4.12
N LEU A 88 -5.36 -11.41 -3.00
CA LEU A 88 -5.33 -10.71 -1.70
C LEU A 88 -4.12 -9.79 -1.54
N GLY A 89 -3.20 -9.76 -2.50
CA GLY A 89 -1.98 -8.96 -2.43
C GLY A 89 -0.96 -9.44 -1.39
N VAL A 90 -1.04 -10.71 -0.99
CA VAL A 90 -0.06 -11.33 -0.08
C VAL A 90 1.22 -11.67 -0.82
N VAL A 91 1.09 -12.16 -2.04
CA VAL A 91 2.21 -12.44 -2.93
C VAL A 91 1.99 -11.77 -4.29
N ASN A 92 3.07 -11.50 -4.98
CA ASN A 92 3.08 -11.00 -6.34
C ASN A 92 4.05 -11.86 -7.14
N ASN A 93 3.54 -12.61 -8.12
CA ASN A 93 4.29 -13.62 -8.86
C ASN A 93 5.04 -14.62 -7.94
N GLY A 94 4.37 -15.07 -6.88
CA GLY A 94 4.91 -16.01 -5.90
C GLY A 94 5.90 -15.40 -4.89
N THR A 95 6.22 -14.11 -4.98
CA THR A 95 7.09 -13.40 -4.04
C THR A 95 6.24 -12.60 -3.03
N PRO A 96 6.52 -12.68 -1.72
CA PRO A 96 5.80 -11.90 -0.73
C PRO A 96 5.86 -10.40 -1.02
N THR A 97 4.73 -9.72 -0.87
CA THR A 97 4.66 -8.26 -1.00
C THR A 97 5.18 -7.56 0.24
N LEU A 98 5.46 -6.26 0.13
CA LEU A 98 5.86 -5.44 1.27
C LEU A 98 4.83 -5.49 2.40
N ALA A 99 3.54 -5.39 2.09
CA ALA A 99 2.47 -5.49 3.09
C ALA A 99 2.49 -6.85 3.81
N ALA A 100 2.64 -7.94 3.08
CA ALA A 100 2.71 -9.27 3.66
C ALA A 100 3.96 -9.46 4.52
N MET A 101 5.11 -8.96 4.07
CA MET A 101 6.37 -9.02 4.83
C MET A 101 6.28 -8.24 6.14
N LEU A 102 5.70 -7.03 6.13
CA LEU A 102 5.58 -6.20 7.34
C LEU A 102 4.59 -6.76 8.37
N THR A 103 3.57 -7.48 7.93
CA THR A 103 2.51 -8.02 8.79
C THR A 103 2.74 -9.47 9.22
N MET A 104 3.29 -10.29 8.34
CA MET A 104 3.43 -11.74 8.53
C MET A 104 4.84 -12.25 8.21
N GLY A 105 5.79 -11.36 7.96
CA GLY A 105 7.17 -11.75 7.67
C GLY A 105 7.89 -12.31 8.89
N THR A 106 8.78 -13.28 8.67
CA THR A 106 9.59 -13.89 9.73
C THR A 106 10.57 -12.90 10.33
N ASN A 107 11.15 -12.02 9.50
CA ASN A 107 12.13 -11.03 9.95
C ASN A 107 12.16 -9.79 9.02
N PRO A 108 11.17 -8.90 9.12
CA PRO A 108 11.09 -7.73 8.25
C PRO A 108 12.27 -6.77 8.42
N GLN A 109 12.92 -6.74 9.58
CA GLN A 109 14.07 -5.88 9.85
C GLN A 109 15.32 -6.26 9.06
N ASN A 110 15.40 -7.48 8.52
CA ASN A 110 16.49 -7.85 7.60
C ASN A 110 16.45 -7.04 6.31
N HIS A 111 15.26 -6.64 5.86
CA HIS A 111 15.06 -5.84 4.66
C HIS A 111 15.02 -4.33 4.97
N TYR A 112 14.37 -3.98 6.08
CA TYR A 112 14.20 -2.59 6.51
C TYR A 112 14.54 -2.43 8.00
N PRO A 113 15.82 -2.32 8.38
CA PRO A 113 16.26 -2.24 9.78
C PRO A 113 15.66 -1.06 10.54
N GLN A 114 15.28 0.01 9.84
CA GLN A 114 14.70 1.22 10.43
C GLN A 114 13.22 1.07 10.80
N LEU A 115 12.53 0.02 10.31
CA LEU A 115 11.11 -0.21 10.60
C LEU A 115 10.96 -0.92 11.95
N THR A 116 11.18 -0.18 13.04
CA THR A 116 11.05 -0.65 14.41
C THR A 116 10.03 0.18 15.17
N VAL A 117 9.36 -0.46 16.13
CA VAL A 117 8.50 0.22 17.10
C VAL A 117 9.21 0.19 18.45
N THR A 118 9.48 1.37 19.01
CA THR A 118 10.06 1.50 20.33
C THR A 118 9.00 1.96 21.32
N VAL A 119 8.82 1.21 22.40
CA VAL A 119 7.89 1.55 23.48
C VAL A 119 8.68 1.83 24.75
N GLY A 120 8.53 3.06 25.30
CA GLY A 120 9.10 3.45 26.58
C GLY A 120 8.01 3.45 27.67
N ILE A 121 8.29 2.78 28.78
CA ILE A 121 7.42 2.81 29.97
C ILE A 121 8.13 3.64 31.03
N TYR A 122 7.49 4.72 31.47
CA TYR A 122 8.01 5.63 32.48
C TYR A 122 7.24 5.45 33.77
N ALA A 123 7.94 5.04 34.87
CA ALA A 123 7.30 4.73 36.14
C ALA A 123 6.91 5.96 37.00
N GLY A 124 7.13 7.18 36.50
CA GLY A 124 6.73 8.44 37.15
C GLY A 124 7.77 9.55 37.05
N PRO A 125 7.55 10.68 37.74
CA PRO A 125 8.42 11.85 37.64
C PRO A 125 9.79 11.71 38.31
N SER A 126 10.04 10.62 39.03
CA SER A 126 11.30 10.38 39.76
C SER A 126 12.45 9.84 38.89
N GLU A 127 12.24 9.54 37.64
CA GLU A 127 13.27 9.07 36.70
C GLU A 127 13.87 10.18 35.82
N ARG A 128 13.73 11.43 36.22
CA ARG A 128 14.30 12.58 35.52
C ARG A 128 15.65 13.05 36.03
N ASP A 129 16.33 12.24 36.80
CA ASP A 129 17.68 12.57 37.27
C ASP A 129 18.74 11.93 36.38
#